data_6bf5d9985fea05fdd63683525de8db63
#
_entry.id   6bf5d9985fea05fdd63683525de8db63
#
_cell.length_a   1.000
_cell.length_b   1.000
_cell.length_c   1.000
_cell.angle_alpha   90.00
_cell.angle_beta   90.00
_cell.angle_gamma   90.00
#
_symmetry.space_group_name_H-M   'P 1'
#
loop_
_entity.id
_entity.type
_entity.pdbx_description
1 polymer ?
#
loop_
_entity_poly.entity_id
_entity_poly.type
_entity_poly.pdbx_seq_one_letter_code
_entity_poly.pdbx_strand_id
1 'polypeptide(L)'
;MRSLLKTAVVGAGIAAVTFALATPASANSFSSNVGDGTISYNDASDTFCAQAYNSEGGRLVEVNLVPLSRSGPSPSWTDRNDYYGHPGAYCQSLSSAYEDTYYRADVRTYWAERDTWVTRGPFYFYS
;
A
#
# COMPACT_ATOMS: atom_id res chain seq x y z
N MET A 1 19.53 -23.63 -8.92
CA MET A 1 20.29 -23.03 -8.26
C MET A 1 20.85 -23.15 -7.78
N ARG A 2 20.64 -23.40 -8.43
CA ARG A 2 21.49 -23.00 -7.78
C ARG A 2 22.14 -23.19 -7.22
N SER A 3 22.19 -23.40 -7.81
CA SER A 3 23.15 -22.99 -7.13
C SER A 3 23.87 -23.10 -6.62
N LEU A 4 23.92 -23.34 -7.07
CA LEU A 4 24.89 -22.89 -6.36
C LEU A 4 25.31 -23.01 -5.83
N LEU A 5 25.37 -23.32 -6.43
CA LEU A 5 26.13 -22.93 -5.71
C LEU A 5 26.51 -23.10 -5.33
N LYS A 6 26.61 -23.30 -5.79
CA LYS A 6 27.32 -22.98 -5.28
C LYS A 6 27.74 -22.57 -4.72
N THR A 7 27.69 -22.74 -5.26
CA THR A 7 28.36 -22.01 -4.60
C THR A 7 28.68 -21.72 -4.03
N ALA A 8 28.49 -21.99 -4.37
CA ALA A 8 28.98 -21.26 -3.74
C ALA A 8 29.15 -21.06 -3.19
N VAL A 9 29.12 -21.18 -3.34
CA VAL A 9 29.40 -20.48 -2.67
C VAL A 9 29.53 -20.33 -2.08
N VAL A 10 29.53 -20.53 -2.24
CA VAL A 10 29.77 -19.89 -1.52
C VAL A 10 29.89 -19.53 -0.97
N GLY A 11 29.78 -19.80 -1.09
CA GLY A 11 29.98 -18.93 -0.49
C GLY A 11 29.87 -18.80 -0.07
N ALA A 12 29.82 -18.88 -0.40
CA ALA A 12 29.65 -18.21 0.08
C ALA A 12 29.43 -17.93 0.42
N GLY A 13 29.40 -18.17 0.31
CA GLY A 13 29.15 -17.35 0.69
C GLY A 13 28.78 -17.05 0.95
N ILE A 14 28.86 -16.92 0.77
CA ILE A 14 28.49 -16.19 1.10
C ILE A 14 28.11 -15.67 1.21
N ALA A 15 28.07 -15.73 0.96
CA ALA A 15 27.63 -14.91 1.04
C ALA A 15 27.13 -14.59 1.10
N ALA A 16 27.09 -14.69 0.95
CA ALA A 16 26.46 -14.09 0.94
C ALA A 16 25.85 -14.00 1.12
N VAL A 17 25.81 -14.06 1.15
CA VAL A 17 25.05 -13.62 1.23
C VAL A 17 24.42 -13.16 1.64
N THR A 18 24.16 -13.07 1.61
CA THR A 18 23.64 -12.27 1.82
C THR A 18 22.98 -11.73 1.77
N PHE A 19 22.77 -11.68 1.43
CA PHE A 19 22.09 -10.87 1.14
C PHE A 19 21.17 -10.84 1.26
N ALA A 20 21.04 -11.12 1.18
CA ALA A 20 20.11 -11.07 1.13
C ALA A 20 19.24 -10.93 1.72
N LEU A 21 19.21 -10.73 2.10
CA LEU A 21 18.44 -10.37 2.64
C LEU A 21 17.39 -9.94 2.45
N ALA A 22 17.54 -10.33 2.04
CA ALA A 22 16.57 -9.89 1.68
C ALA A 22 15.64 -9.18 1.78
N THR A 23 15.18 -8.65 1.69
CA THR A 23 14.09 -7.86 1.92
C THR A 23 12.83 -8.33 1.24
N PRO A 24 12.48 -9.59 1.41
CA PRO A 24 11.21 -10.04 0.88
C PRO A 24 10.04 -9.25 1.43
N ALA A 25 10.22 -8.69 2.63
CA ALA A 25 9.15 -7.94 3.27
C ALA A 25 8.74 -6.68 2.51
N SER A 26 9.59 -6.18 1.60
CA SER A 26 9.22 -5.01 0.80
C SER A 26 8.73 -5.37 -0.60
N ALA A 27 8.68 -6.66 -0.93
CA ALA A 27 8.34 -7.09 -2.28
C ALA A 27 6.91 -6.75 -2.67
N ASN A 28 6.02 -6.67 -1.70
CA ASN A 28 4.61 -6.38 -1.95
C ASN A 28 4.26 -4.90 -1.77
N SER A 29 5.23 -4.09 -1.39
CA SER A 29 5.01 -2.66 -1.18
C SER A 29 4.77 -1.96 -2.51
N PHE A 30 3.87 -0.99 -2.49
CA PHE A 30 3.61 -0.17 -3.67
C PHE A 30 3.09 1.20 -3.27
N SER A 31 3.12 2.12 -4.20
CA SER A 31 2.42 3.39 -4.08
C SER A 31 1.88 3.79 -5.44
N SER A 32 0.81 4.58 -5.44
CA SER A 32 0.18 5.02 -6.66
C SER A 32 -0.44 6.40 -6.46
N ASN A 33 -0.32 7.24 -7.49
CA ASN A 33 -1.04 8.50 -7.56
C ASN A 33 -2.47 8.20 -8.01
N VAL A 34 -3.44 8.76 -7.30
CA VAL A 34 -4.86 8.55 -7.61
C VAL A 34 -5.55 9.87 -8.00
N GLY A 35 -4.78 10.82 -8.51
CA GLY A 35 -5.31 12.09 -9.00
C GLY A 35 -5.46 13.13 -7.91
N ASP A 36 -6.28 12.87 -6.92
CA ASP A 36 -6.53 13.81 -5.81
C ASP A 36 -5.71 13.46 -4.58
N GLY A 37 -4.81 12.51 -4.69
CA GLY A 37 -3.94 12.08 -3.60
C GLY A 37 -3.12 10.88 -4.00
N THR A 38 -2.64 10.16 -2.98
CA THR A 38 -1.84 8.95 -3.16
C THR A 38 -2.36 7.85 -2.25
N ILE A 39 -2.12 6.63 -2.67
CA ILE A 39 -2.26 5.45 -1.81
C ILE A 39 -0.93 4.73 -1.75
N SER A 40 -0.68 4.03 -0.66
CA SER A 40 0.54 3.22 -0.53
C SER A 40 0.30 2.06 0.40
N TYR A 41 1.01 0.97 0.15
CA TYR A 41 1.09 -0.16 1.06
C TYR A 41 2.54 -0.41 1.39
N ASN A 42 2.84 -0.57 2.68
CA ASN A 42 4.16 -0.91 3.18
C ASN A 42 4.11 -2.32 3.75
N ASP A 43 4.72 -3.25 3.05
CA ASP A 43 4.69 -4.66 3.39
C ASP A 43 5.47 -4.94 4.69
N ALA A 44 6.53 -4.18 4.96
CA ALA A 44 7.32 -4.38 6.17
C ALA A 44 6.55 -4.02 7.44
N SER A 45 5.64 -3.07 7.38
CA SER A 45 4.83 -2.63 8.51
C SER A 45 3.37 -3.07 8.41
N ASP A 46 3.00 -3.79 7.35
CA ASP A 46 1.62 -4.21 7.08
C ASP A 46 0.64 -3.04 7.15
N THR A 47 0.99 -1.92 6.54
CA THR A 47 0.23 -0.69 6.69
C THR A 47 -0.18 -0.13 5.33
N PHE A 48 -1.46 0.12 5.16
CA PHE A 48 -2.01 0.77 3.97
C PHE A 48 -2.40 2.21 4.32
N CYS A 49 -1.92 3.15 3.53
CA CYS A 49 -2.11 4.58 3.78
C CYS A 49 -2.80 5.25 2.60
N ALA A 50 -3.64 6.21 2.90
CA ALA A 50 -4.24 7.11 1.92
C ALA A 50 -3.89 8.53 2.33
N GLN A 51 -3.54 9.37 1.34
CA GLN A 51 -3.21 10.76 1.60
C GLN A 51 -3.77 11.64 0.50
N ALA A 52 -4.72 12.49 0.86
CA ALA A 52 -5.28 13.48 -0.05
C ALA A 52 -4.28 14.63 -0.23
N TYR A 53 -4.21 15.17 -1.44
CA TYR A 53 -3.35 16.32 -1.70
C TYR A 53 -3.90 17.56 -1.01
N ASN A 54 -3.00 18.40 -0.52
CA ASN A 54 -3.36 19.70 0.02
C ASN A 54 -3.73 20.63 -1.14
N SER A 55 -4.92 21.19 -1.06
CA SER A 55 -5.36 22.16 -2.05
C SER A 55 -6.53 22.95 -1.53
N GLU A 56 -6.71 24.10 -2.10
CA GLU A 56 -7.93 24.88 -1.89
C GLU A 56 -9.12 24.05 -2.33
N GLY A 57 -10.20 24.09 -1.57
CA GLY A 57 -11.42 23.37 -1.89
C GLY A 57 -11.49 21.97 -1.31
N GLY A 58 -10.45 21.52 -0.65
CA GLY A 58 -10.47 20.21 0.02
C GLY A 58 -10.54 19.02 -0.91
N ARG A 59 -9.76 17.99 -0.60
CA ARG A 59 -9.75 16.72 -1.34
C ARG A 59 -9.97 15.56 -0.39
N LEU A 60 -10.55 14.49 -0.92
CA LEU A 60 -10.81 13.26 -0.19
C LEU A 60 -10.25 12.08 -0.98
N VAL A 61 -9.64 11.13 -0.27
CA VAL A 61 -9.28 9.82 -0.82
C VAL A 61 -9.98 8.78 0.03
N GLU A 62 -10.91 8.06 -0.56
CA GLU A 62 -11.67 7.01 0.12
C GLU A 62 -11.15 5.65 -0.31
N VAL A 63 -10.90 4.78 0.65
CA VAL A 63 -10.38 3.43 0.41
C VAL A 63 -11.26 2.40 1.11
N ASN A 64 -11.58 1.33 0.37
CA ASN A 64 -12.18 0.11 0.91
C ASN A 64 -11.27 -1.05 0.58
N LEU A 65 -10.77 -1.76 1.58
CA LEU A 65 -9.95 -2.94 1.36
C LEU A 65 -10.79 -4.20 1.55
N VAL A 66 -10.68 -5.10 0.57
CA VAL A 66 -11.44 -6.35 0.57
C VAL A 66 -10.47 -7.51 0.40
N PRO A 67 -10.35 -8.41 1.41
CA PRO A 67 -9.53 -9.60 1.26
C PRO A 67 -10.22 -10.59 0.33
N LEU A 68 -9.46 -11.16 -0.61
CA LEU A 68 -10.01 -12.02 -1.65
C LEU A 68 -9.62 -13.48 -1.51
N SER A 69 -8.42 -13.77 -1.02
CA SER A 69 -7.91 -15.14 -0.98
C SER A 69 -8.00 -15.80 0.40
N ARG A 70 -8.04 -15.01 1.47
CA ARG A 70 -8.14 -15.47 2.84
C ARG A 70 -8.94 -14.45 3.63
N SER A 71 -9.42 -14.84 4.80
CA SER A 71 -10.06 -13.88 5.70
C SER A 71 -9.01 -12.93 6.26
N GLY A 72 -9.40 -11.70 6.49
CA GLY A 72 -8.53 -10.67 7.02
C GLY A 72 -9.34 -9.41 7.30
N PRO A 73 -8.70 -8.38 7.85
CA PRO A 73 -9.38 -7.12 8.09
C PRO A 73 -9.85 -6.50 6.76
N SER A 74 -10.97 -5.82 6.83
CA SER A 74 -11.59 -5.19 5.67
C SER A 74 -11.91 -3.73 6.00
N PRO A 75 -10.89 -2.90 6.26
CA PRO A 75 -11.11 -1.52 6.67
C PRO A 75 -11.62 -0.65 5.54
N SER A 76 -12.36 0.37 5.93
CA SER A 76 -12.89 1.38 5.04
C SER A 76 -12.69 2.73 5.70
N TRP A 77 -12.03 3.67 5.00
CA TRP A 77 -11.75 4.98 5.58
C TRP A 77 -11.56 6.03 4.49
N THR A 78 -11.55 7.28 4.92
CA THR A 78 -11.36 8.42 4.02
C THR A 78 -10.32 9.35 4.63
N ASP A 79 -9.27 9.66 3.85
CA ASP A 79 -8.36 10.72 4.21
C ASP A 79 -8.86 12.03 3.61
N ARG A 80 -8.70 13.10 4.37
CA ARG A 80 -9.15 14.42 3.99
C ARG A 80 -8.03 15.41 4.17
N ASN A 81 -7.87 16.29 3.20
CA ASN A 81 -6.93 17.39 3.32
C ASN A 81 -7.54 18.62 2.69
N ASP A 82 -7.36 19.73 3.35
CA ASP A 82 -7.80 21.02 2.82
C ASP A 82 -6.75 22.07 3.16
N TYR A 83 -6.99 23.29 2.70
CA TYR A 83 -6.02 24.37 2.85
C TYR A 83 -5.63 24.66 4.30
N TYR A 84 -6.50 24.33 5.24
CA TYR A 84 -6.37 24.77 6.62
C TYR A 84 -6.06 23.65 7.60
N GLY A 85 -6.00 22.43 7.16
CA GLY A 85 -5.76 21.35 8.09
C GLY A 85 -5.77 19.97 7.48
N HIS A 86 -5.60 18.97 8.34
CA HIS A 86 -5.60 17.55 8.02
C HIS A 86 -4.48 17.13 7.06
N PRO A 87 -3.24 17.66 7.24
CA PRO A 87 -2.12 17.16 6.45
C PRO A 87 -1.75 15.77 6.92
N GLY A 88 -1.03 15.04 6.06
CA GLY A 88 -0.52 13.73 6.39
C GLY A 88 -1.43 12.61 5.97
N ALA A 89 -0.91 11.41 6.03
CA ALA A 89 -1.60 10.20 5.60
C ALA A 89 -2.47 9.64 6.71
N TYR A 90 -3.58 9.02 6.32
CA TYR A 90 -4.43 8.24 7.22
C TYR A 90 -4.21 6.78 6.88
N CYS A 91 -3.75 6.00 7.85
CA CYS A 91 -3.29 4.65 7.62
C CYS A 91 -4.09 3.63 8.42
N GLN A 92 -4.22 2.42 7.85
CA GLN A 92 -4.86 1.28 8.50
C GLN A 92 -3.89 0.10 8.49
N SER A 93 -3.88 -0.66 9.58
CA SER A 93 -3.02 -1.83 9.71
C SER A 93 -3.69 -3.06 9.13
N LEU A 94 -2.90 -3.86 8.41
CA LEU A 94 -3.30 -5.19 7.94
C LEU A 94 -2.50 -6.27 8.65
N SER A 95 -1.91 -5.98 9.81
CA SER A 95 -1.02 -6.92 10.51
C SER A 95 -1.74 -8.18 10.97
N SER A 96 -3.07 -8.16 11.09
CA SER A 96 -3.85 -9.34 11.45
C SER A 96 -4.23 -10.20 10.24
N ALA A 97 -3.94 -9.77 9.03
CA ALA A 97 -4.15 -10.60 7.85
C ALA A 97 -3.07 -11.69 7.78
N TYR A 98 -3.41 -12.82 7.18
CA TYR A 98 -2.41 -13.82 6.85
C TYR A 98 -1.45 -13.25 5.82
N GLU A 99 -0.17 -13.62 5.93
CA GLU A 99 0.83 -13.25 4.93
C GLU A 99 0.36 -13.63 3.53
N ASP A 100 0.67 -12.77 2.57
CA ASP A 100 0.33 -12.98 1.18
C ASP A 100 -1.17 -13.15 0.92
N THR A 101 -2.00 -12.52 1.73
CA THR A 101 -3.42 -12.42 1.43
C THR A 101 -3.61 -11.48 0.25
N TYR A 102 -4.33 -11.93 -0.77
CA TYR A 102 -4.63 -11.11 -1.94
C TYR A 102 -5.77 -10.15 -1.60
N TYR A 103 -5.53 -8.87 -1.83
CA TYR A 103 -6.46 -7.79 -1.51
C TYR A 103 -6.86 -7.03 -2.76
N ARG A 104 -8.09 -6.54 -2.74
CA ARG A 104 -8.57 -5.52 -3.66
C ARG A 104 -8.74 -4.21 -2.88
N ALA A 105 -8.18 -3.13 -3.39
CA ALA A 105 -8.39 -1.79 -2.85
C ALA A 105 -9.32 -1.04 -3.80
N ASP A 106 -10.52 -0.79 -3.35
CA ASP A 106 -11.47 0.04 -4.08
C ASP A 106 -11.25 1.48 -3.64
N VAL A 107 -10.85 2.34 -4.58
CA VAL A 107 -10.45 3.71 -4.30
C VAL A 107 -11.26 4.66 -5.14
N ARG A 108 -11.79 5.68 -4.51
CA ARG A 108 -12.38 6.82 -5.21
C ARG A 108 -11.97 8.11 -4.52
N THR A 109 -11.98 9.17 -5.29
CA THR A 109 -11.53 10.47 -4.80
C THR A 109 -12.55 11.55 -5.11
N TYR A 110 -12.47 12.62 -4.33
CA TYR A 110 -13.35 13.77 -4.47
C TYR A 110 -12.50 15.04 -4.32
N TRP A 111 -12.83 16.04 -5.11
CA TRP A 111 -12.25 17.37 -4.97
C TRP A 111 -13.40 18.37 -4.99
N ALA A 112 -13.47 19.23 -3.99
CA ALA A 112 -14.59 20.14 -3.82
C ALA A 112 -14.78 21.07 -5.03
N GLU A 113 -13.70 21.45 -5.70
CA GLU A 113 -13.78 22.31 -6.88
C GLU A 113 -14.35 21.57 -8.10
N ARG A 114 -14.21 20.28 -8.13
CA ARG A 114 -14.81 19.45 -9.20
C ARG A 114 -16.23 19.01 -8.82
N ASP A 115 -16.49 18.90 -7.53
CA ASP A 115 -17.79 18.50 -6.94
C ASP A 115 -18.32 17.19 -7.50
N THR A 116 -17.41 16.24 -7.70
CA THR A 116 -17.76 14.93 -8.27
C THR A 116 -16.77 13.89 -7.76
N TRP A 117 -17.29 12.72 -7.37
CA TRP A 117 -16.47 11.56 -7.03
C TRP A 117 -15.97 10.91 -8.31
N VAL A 118 -14.71 10.47 -8.27
CA VAL A 118 -14.07 9.76 -9.39
C VAL A 118 -13.57 8.42 -8.87
N THR A 119 -13.94 7.34 -9.54
CA THR A 119 -13.42 6.01 -9.26
C THR A 119 -11.99 5.92 -9.78
N ARG A 120 -11.06 5.50 -8.93
CA ARG A 120 -9.63 5.45 -9.26
C ARG A 120 -9.08 4.03 -9.36
N GLY A 121 -9.73 3.07 -8.75
CA GLY A 121 -9.33 1.69 -8.78
C GLY A 121 -10.48 0.82 -9.14
N PRO A 122 -10.30 -0.52 -9.13
CA PRO A 122 -9.56 -1.22 -8.09
C PRO A 122 -8.07 -1.33 -8.33
N PHE A 123 -7.35 -1.47 -7.22
CA PHE A 123 -5.94 -1.85 -7.18
C PHE A 123 -5.85 -3.20 -6.47
N TYR A 124 -4.91 -4.04 -6.90
CA TYR A 124 -4.72 -5.36 -6.29
C TYR A 124 -3.31 -5.47 -5.74
N PHE A 125 -3.19 -6.12 -4.59
CA PHE A 125 -1.89 -6.30 -3.95
C PHE A 125 -1.94 -7.51 -3.02
N TYR A 126 -0.77 -7.98 -2.61
CA TYR A 126 -0.63 -9.00 -1.57
C TYR A 126 -0.15 -8.35 -0.28
N SER A 127 -0.82 -8.69 0.82
CA SER A 127 -0.42 -8.19 2.14
C SER A 127 0.78 -8.95 2.70
#